data_5cf34650f5ffcfe86eeb3282fa0c7ef7
#
_entry.id   5cf34650f5ffcfe86eeb3282fa0c7ef7
#
_cell.length_a   1.000
_cell.length_b   1.000
_cell.length_c   1.000
_cell.angle_alpha   90.00
_cell.angle_beta   90.00
_cell.angle_gamma   90.00
#
_symmetry.space_group_name_H-M   'P 1'
#
loop_
_entity.id
_entity.type
_entity.pdbx_description
1 polymer ?
#
loop_
_entity_poly.entity_id
_entity_poly.type
_entity_poly.pdbx_seq_one_letter_code
_entity_poly.pdbx_strand_id
1 'polypeptide(L)'
;TFPDETKLYFHGRNIPGCYGEFASHAHGSKGYALVSGPGGHRSQARIHKGQGPDSDIAWMFGQREGQRPINETNPYQDEWEHLMDAIRNNTPYNEVERGVMASTVTSMGRMAAHTGQEVTYDQMLNAKQQFGPGVEKLTLKSESPLLANANGTYPIPEPGRKKGQEY
;
A
#
# COMPACT_ATOMS: atom_id res chain seq x y z
N THR A 1 9.91 -2.26 9.79
CA THR A 1 9.61 -2.56 11.21
C THR A 1 8.80 -1.40 11.78
N PHE A 2 7.74 -1.69 12.50
CA PHE A 2 6.91 -0.73 13.23
C PHE A 2 7.49 -0.43 14.62
N PRO A 3 7.00 0.63 15.31
CA PRO A 3 7.51 0.98 16.66
C PRO A 3 7.33 -0.10 17.72
N ASP A 4 6.36 -1.00 17.55
CA ASP A 4 6.10 -2.17 18.41
C ASP A 4 6.90 -3.41 18.01
N GLU A 5 7.90 -3.24 17.16
CA GLU A 5 8.77 -4.28 16.58
C GLU A 5 8.06 -5.23 15.60
N THR A 6 6.79 -5.04 15.29
CA THR A 6 6.11 -5.78 14.24
C THR A 6 6.82 -5.59 12.91
N LYS A 7 7.05 -6.69 12.18
CA LYS A 7 7.72 -6.68 10.89
C LYS A 7 6.71 -6.87 9.77
N LEU A 8 6.77 -6.02 8.77
CA LEU A 8 6.07 -6.19 7.51
C LEU A 8 7.09 -6.59 6.44
N TYR A 9 6.79 -7.64 5.72
CA TYR A 9 7.54 -8.09 4.56
C TYR A 9 6.72 -7.81 3.31
N PHE A 10 7.26 -7.01 2.41
CA PHE A 10 6.64 -6.70 1.14
C PHE A 10 7.35 -7.46 0.02
N HIS A 11 6.57 -8.19 -0.78
CA HIS A 11 7.05 -8.84 -1.99
C HIS A 11 6.25 -8.32 -3.17
N GLY A 12 6.94 -7.76 -4.15
CA GLY A 12 6.33 -7.26 -5.37
C GLY A 12 7.01 -7.89 -6.60
N ARG A 13 6.19 -8.41 -7.50
CA ARG A 13 6.64 -8.94 -8.79
C ARG A 13 5.55 -8.77 -9.84
N ASN A 14 5.92 -8.24 -10.98
CA ASN A 14 5.02 -8.11 -12.13
C ASN A 14 5.74 -8.63 -13.36
N ILE A 15 5.74 -9.96 -13.53
CA ILE A 15 6.40 -10.66 -14.64
C ILE A 15 5.35 -11.51 -15.34
N PRO A 16 5.12 -11.30 -16.65
CA PRO A 16 4.17 -12.13 -17.42
C PRO A 16 4.48 -13.64 -17.32
N GLY A 17 3.45 -14.44 -17.15
CA GLY A 17 3.56 -15.90 -17.03
C GLY A 17 3.99 -16.42 -15.66
N CYS A 18 4.25 -15.54 -14.69
CA CYS A 18 4.51 -15.93 -13.31
C CYS A 18 3.22 -16.01 -12.48
N TYR A 19 3.24 -16.81 -11.42
CA TYR A 19 2.18 -16.79 -10.41
C TYR A 19 2.03 -15.39 -9.86
N GLY A 20 0.80 -14.91 -9.82
CA GLY A 20 0.42 -13.60 -9.29
C GLY A 20 -0.55 -13.73 -8.12
N GLU A 21 -0.30 -12.99 -7.08
CA GLU A 21 -1.18 -12.84 -5.94
C GLU A 21 -1.16 -11.37 -5.49
N PHE A 22 -2.32 -10.85 -5.16
CA PHE A 22 -2.46 -9.53 -4.52
C PHE A 22 -3.22 -9.72 -3.22
N ALA A 23 -2.50 -10.01 -2.16
CA ALA A 23 -3.06 -10.33 -0.85
C ALA A 23 -2.17 -9.80 0.28
N SER A 24 -2.74 -9.69 1.46
CA SER A 24 -2.02 -9.35 2.69
C SER A 24 -2.26 -10.42 3.74
N HIS A 25 -1.18 -10.92 4.31
CA HIS A 25 -1.17 -11.98 5.30
C HIS A 25 -0.57 -11.48 6.61
N ALA A 26 -1.08 -11.96 7.75
CA ALA A 26 -0.51 -11.67 9.05
C ALA A 26 -0.33 -12.97 9.85
N HIS A 27 0.82 -13.11 10.49
CA HIS A 27 1.13 -14.20 11.39
C HIS A 27 1.27 -13.65 12.82
N GLY A 28 0.42 -14.12 13.71
CA GLY A 28 0.46 -13.78 15.13
C GLY A 28 0.79 -15.01 15.96
N SER A 29 1.05 -14.83 17.25
CA SER A 29 1.34 -15.94 18.17
C SER A 29 0.16 -16.91 18.36
N LYS A 30 -1.06 -16.48 18.03
CA LYS A 30 -2.29 -17.25 18.23
C LYS A 30 -2.93 -17.76 16.94
N GLY A 31 -2.38 -17.44 15.79
CA GLY A 31 -2.94 -17.89 14.53
C GLY A 31 -2.47 -17.07 13.33
N TYR A 32 -3.07 -17.34 12.20
CA TYR A 32 -2.82 -16.73 10.92
C TYR A 32 -4.05 -15.93 10.46
N ALA A 33 -3.84 -14.82 9.80
CA ALA A 33 -4.91 -14.05 9.18
C ALA A 33 -4.62 -13.79 7.69
N LEU A 34 -5.62 -13.98 6.86
CA LEU A 34 -5.72 -13.36 5.55
C LEU A 34 -6.39 -12.01 5.77
N VAL A 35 -5.62 -10.93 5.69
CA VAL A 35 -6.11 -9.56 5.94
C VAL A 35 -6.87 -9.02 4.75
N SER A 36 -6.35 -9.24 3.54
CA SER A 36 -7.03 -9.01 2.28
C SER A 36 -6.78 -10.18 1.34
N GLY A 37 -7.81 -10.66 0.66
CA GLY A 37 -7.71 -11.81 -0.23
C GLY A 37 -7.17 -11.46 -1.62
N PRO A 38 -7.06 -12.45 -2.50
CA PRO A 38 -6.67 -12.26 -3.88
C PRO A 38 -7.47 -11.16 -4.56
N GLY A 39 -6.76 -10.16 -5.12
CA GLY A 39 -7.37 -8.95 -5.66
C GLY A 39 -7.53 -7.80 -4.64
N GLY A 40 -7.03 -7.96 -3.40
CA GLY A 40 -7.06 -6.91 -2.39
C GLY A 40 -8.40 -6.73 -1.66
N HIS A 41 -9.34 -7.64 -1.84
CA HIS A 41 -10.70 -7.52 -1.29
C HIS A 41 -10.79 -7.95 0.18
N ARG A 42 -11.40 -7.12 1.01
CA ARG A 42 -11.68 -7.40 2.43
C ARG A 42 -12.74 -8.49 2.64
N SER A 43 -13.62 -8.73 1.66
CA SER A 43 -14.65 -9.77 1.72
C SER A 43 -14.09 -11.17 1.92
N GLN A 44 -12.79 -11.35 1.68
CA GLN A 44 -12.08 -12.60 1.92
C GLN A 44 -11.27 -12.60 3.23
N ALA A 45 -11.32 -11.52 4.00
CA ALA A 45 -10.59 -11.41 5.27
C ALA A 45 -11.08 -12.48 6.26
N ARG A 46 -10.13 -13.21 6.87
CA ARG A 46 -10.43 -14.27 7.82
C ARG A 46 -9.26 -14.50 8.77
N ILE A 47 -9.58 -15.01 9.95
CA ILE A 47 -8.61 -15.40 10.96
C ILE A 47 -8.73 -16.91 11.16
N HIS A 48 -7.61 -17.60 11.14
CA HIS A 48 -7.49 -19.01 11.39
C HIS A 48 -6.93 -19.28 12.80
N LYS A 49 -7.35 -20.39 13.41
CA LYS A 49 -6.87 -20.80 14.74
C LYS A 49 -5.43 -21.32 14.74
N GLY A 50 -4.97 -21.82 13.60
CA GLY A 50 -3.60 -22.32 13.39
C GLY A 50 -2.76 -21.35 12.53
N GLN A 51 -1.51 -21.73 12.27
CA GLN A 51 -0.53 -20.90 11.57
C GLN A 51 -0.59 -21.00 10.03
N GLY A 52 -1.58 -21.68 9.48
CA GLY A 52 -1.70 -21.86 8.04
C GLY A 52 -3.14 -21.71 7.54
N PRO A 53 -3.30 -21.52 6.21
CA PRO A 53 -4.59 -21.32 5.59
C PRO A 53 -5.53 -22.53 5.64
N ASP A 54 -5.00 -23.72 5.90
CA ASP A 54 -5.75 -24.98 5.97
C ASP A 54 -6.29 -25.27 7.38
N SER A 55 -5.98 -24.43 8.36
CA SER A 55 -6.49 -24.61 9.72
C SER A 55 -7.89 -24.02 9.88
N ASP A 56 -8.59 -24.45 10.93
CA ASP A 56 -9.96 -23.99 11.21
C ASP A 56 -10.09 -22.48 11.23
N ILE A 57 -11.16 -21.96 10.64
CA ILE A 57 -11.48 -20.54 10.67
C ILE A 57 -12.06 -20.19 12.04
N ALA A 58 -11.46 -19.20 12.69
CA ALA A 58 -11.96 -18.61 13.94
C ALA A 58 -12.92 -17.45 13.68
N TRP A 59 -12.68 -16.70 12.59
CA TRP A 59 -13.48 -15.55 12.20
C TRP A 59 -13.36 -15.30 10.70
N MET A 60 -14.43 -14.81 10.09
CA MET A 60 -14.46 -14.40 8.68
C MET A 60 -15.26 -13.10 8.54
N PHE A 61 -14.80 -12.20 7.69
CA PHE A 61 -15.50 -10.96 7.37
C PHE A 61 -16.91 -11.24 6.83
N GLY A 62 -17.87 -10.49 7.33
CA GLY A 62 -19.26 -10.59 6.88
C GLY A 62 -20.01 -11.87 7.29
N GLN A 63 -19.36 -12.81 7.97
CA GLN A 63 -20.00 -14.00 8.49
C GLN A 63 -20.67 -13.69 9.83
N ARG A 64 -21.99 -13.83 9.89
CA ARG A 64 -22.77 -13.84 11.12
C ARG A 64 -23.38 -15.22 11.27
N GLU A 65 -23.44 -15.70 12.51
CA GLU A 65 -23.99 -17.02 12.79
C GLU A 65 -25.43 -17.13 12.23
N GLY A 66 -25.68 -18.14 11.40
CA GLY A 66 -26.98 -18.37 10.76
C GLY A 66 -27.36 -17.42 9.61
N GLN A 67 -26.48 -16.55 9.15
CA GLN A 67 -26.73 -15.62 8.06
C GLN A 67 -25.79 -15.83 6.86
N ARG A 68 -26.23 -15.41 5.66
CA ARG A 68 -25.36 -15.36 4.49
C ARG A 68 -24.26 -14.32 4.73
N PRO A 69 -23.04 -14.55 4.20
CA PRO A 69 -21.97 -13.55 4.25
C PRO A 69 -22.45 -12.20 3.70
N ILE A 70 -22.06 -11.11 4.35
CA ILE A 70 -22.33 -9.76 3.84
C ILE A 70 -21.45 -9.55 2.61
N ASN A 71 -22.05 -9.13 1.50
CA ASN A 71 -21.27 -8.69 0.34
C ASN A 71 -20.43 -7.47 0.73
N GLU A 72 -19.22 -7.42 0.21
CA GLU A 72 -18.38 -6.26 0.35
C GLU A 72 -19.02 -5.06 -0.34
N THR A 73 -19.16 -3.95 0.38
CA THR A 73 -19.56 -2.68 -0.21
C THR A 73 -18.42 -2.13 -1.07
N ASN A 74 -18.75 -1.28 -2.02
CA ASN A 74 -17.73 -0.61 -2.83
C ASN A 74 -16.99 0.41 -1.95
N PRO A 75 -15.67 0.23 -1.66
CA PRO A 75 -14.93 1.12 -0.77
C PRO A 75 -14.86 2.57 -1.26
N TYR A 76 -14.90 2.80 -2.57
CA TYR A 76 -14.95 4.14 -3.15
C TYR A 76 -16.29 4.82 -2.91
N GLN A 77 -17.38 4.06 -2.93
CA GLN A 77 -18.71 4.56 -2.58
C GLN A 77 -18.81 4.88 -1.09
N ASP A 78 -18.30 3.98 -0.23
CA ASP A 78 -18.28 4.17 1.21
C ASP A 78 -17.53 5.46 1.60
N GLU A 79 -16.39 5.76 0.93
CA GLU A 79 -15.61 6.97 1.14
C GLU A 79 -16.46 8.24 0.91
N TRP A 80 -17.18 8.28 -0.19
CA TRP A 80 -18.10 9.39 -0.50
C TRP A 80 -19.26 9.48 0.49
N GLU A 81 -19.83 8.36 0.87
CA GLU A 81 -20.92 8.33 1.85
C GLU A 81 -20.48 8.88 3.21
N HIS A 82 -19.30 8.48 3.69
CA HIS A 82 -18.74 9.00 4.95
C HIS A 82 -18.51 10.51 4.88
N LEU A 83 -17.94 11.00 3.79
CA LEU A 83 -17.72 12.45 3.60
C LEU A 83 -19.06 13.21 3.56
N MET A 84 -20.04 12.71 2.80
CA MET A 84 -21.35 13.36 2.68
C MET A 84 -22.12 13.36 4.00
N ASP A 85 -22.02 12.29 4.78
CA ASP A 85 -22.62 12.21 6.10
C ASP A 85 -21.97 13.19 7.09
N ALA A 86 -20.65 13.32 7.03
CA ALA A 86 -19.92 14.31 7.84
C ALA A 86 -20.37 15.75 7.51
N ILE A 87 -20.52 16.07 6.22
CA ILE A 87 -21.00 17.38 5.77
C ILE A 87 -22.44 17.62 6.25
N ARG A 88 -23.35 16.66 6.06
CA ARG A 88 -24.77 16.78 6.45
C ARG A 88 -24.96 16.95 7.95
N ASN A 89 -24.14 16.28 8.73
CA ASN A 89 -24.20 16.29 10.20
C ASN A 89 -23.27 17.32 10.84
N ASN A 90 -22.56 18.11 10.03
CA ASN A 90 -21.57 19.10 10.50
C ASN A 90 -20.56 18.49 11.49
N THR A 91 -20.10 17.28 11.19
CA THR A 91 -19.07 16.59 11.99
C THR A 91 -17.70 16.72 11.36
N PRO A 92 -16.62 16.90 12.14
CA PRO A 92 -15.27 16.93 11.59
C PRO A 92 -14.93 15.64 10.86
N TYR A 93 -14.35 15.76 9.67
CA TYR A 93 -13.88 14.65 8.88
C TYR A 93 -12.53 15.01 8.26
N ASN A 94 -11.45 14.56 8.89
CA ASN A 94 -10.10 14.85 8.45
C ASN A 94 -9.26 13.57 8.46
N GLU A 95 -8.87 13.12 7.30
CA GLU A 95 -8.05 11.92 7.09
C GLU A 95 -6.63 12.23 6.63
N VAL A 96 -6.21 13.51 6.65
CA VAL A 96 -4.90 13.94 6.14
C VAL A 96 -3.76 13.20 6.84
N GLU A 97 -3.78 13.12 8.17
CA GLU A 97 -2.71 12.45 8.91
C GLU A 97 -2.58 10.97 8.53
N ARG A 98 -3.70 10.26 8.45
CA ARG A 98 -3.73 8.85 8.04
C ARG A 98 -3.27 8.67 6.60
N GLY A 99 -3.72 9.53 5.69
CA GLY A 99 -3.33 9.51 4.28
C GLY A 99 -1.84 9.81 4.08
N VAL A 100 -1.31 10.80 4.79
CA VAL A 100 0.13 11.13 4.76
C VAL A 100 0.96 9.97 5.29
N MET A 101 0.57 9.37 6.41
CA MET A 101 1.28 8.23 6.99
C MET A 101 1.32 7.04 6.02
N ALA A 102 0.18 6.67 5.44
CA ALA A 102 0.10 5.58 4.46
C ALA A 102 0.97 5.85 3.22
N SER A 103 0.92 7.07 2.68
CA SER A 103 1.72 7.49 1.52
C SER A 103 3.22 7.51 1.84
N THR A 104 3.60 7.95 3.05
CA THR A 104 5.00 7.95 3.48
C THR A 104 5.54 6.53 3.59
N VAL A 105 4.79 5.60 4.19
CA VAL A 105 5.21 4.20 4.32
C VAL A 105 5.42 3.53 2.95
N THR A 106 4.52 3.76 2.00
CA THR A 106 4.68 3.22 0.63
C THR A 106 5.89 3.83 -0.08
N SER A 107 6.14 5.13 0.10
CA SER A 107 7.31 5.83 -0.45
C SER A 107 8.62 5.35 0.19
N MET A 108 8.63 5.04 1.50
CA MET A 108 9.77 4.40 2.17
C MET A 108 10.12 3.06 1.53
N GLY A 109 9.12 2.20 1.32
CA GLY A 109 9.31 0.90 0.69
C GLY A 109 9.89 1.02 -0.72
N ARG A 110 9.38 1.96 -1.51
CA ARG A 110 9.89 2.26 -2.85
C ARG A 110 11.35 2.75 -2.78
N MET A 111 11.63 3.76 -1.97
CA MET A 111 12.99 4.32 -1.85
C MET A 111 13.99 3.27 -1.38
N ALA A 112 13.63 2.45 -0.38
CA ALA A 112 14.48 1.36 0.09
C ALA A 112 14.79 0.35 -1.02
N ALA A 113 13.78 -0.05 -1.80
CA ALA A 113 13.97 -1.00 -2.91
C ALA A 113 14.83 -0.43 -4.03
N HIS A 114 14.64 0.85 -4.39
CA HIS A 114 15.35 1.49 -5.50
C HIS A 114 16.77 1.92 -5.15
N THR A 115 17.04 2.25 -3.89
CA THR A 115 18.38 2.66 -3.44
C THR A 115 19.19 1.52 -2.82
N GLY A 116 18.52 0.45 -2.36
CA GLY A 116 19.15 -0.63 -1.59
C GLY A 116 19.62 -0.17 -0.20
N GLN A 117 18.98 0.87 0.36
CA GLN A 117 19.32 1.41 1.66
C GLN A 117 18.20 1.17 2.67
N GLU A 118 18.56 1.16 3.96
CA GLU A 118 17.59 1.32 5.03
C GLU A 118 17.07 2.76 5.03
N VAL A 119 15.76 2.93 5.11
CA VAL A 119 15.09 4.23 5.13
C VAL A 119 14.18 4.31 6.33
N THR A 120 14.42 5.27 7.21
CA THR A 120 13.54 5.52 8.36
C THR A 120 12.36 6.43 7.96
N TYR A 121 11.31 6.44 8.79
CA TYR A 121 10.15 7.32 8.58
C TYR A 121 10.57 8.80 8.52
N ASP A 122 11.40 9.24 9.46
CA ASP A 122 11.87 10.62 9.52
C ASP A 122 12.75 11.00 8.32
N GLN A 123 13.59 10.08 7.85
CA GLN A 123 14.38 10.29 6.64
C GLN A 123 13.48 10.45 5.42
N MET A 124 12.43 9.64 5.29
CA MET A 124 11.49 9.76 4.18
C MET A 124 10.68 11.05 4.24
N LEU A 125 10.18 11.40 5.42
CA LEU A 125 9.38 12.62 5.62
C LEU A 125 10.17 13.89 5.29
N ASN A 126 11.47 13.89 5.57
CA ASN A 126 12.40 15.01 5.30
C ASN A 126 13.21 14.83 4.01
N ALA A 127 12.89 13.84 3.19
CA ALA A 127 13.61 13.59 1.95
C ALA A 127 13.47 14.75 0.97
N LYS A 128 14.57 15.12 0.31
CA LYS A 128 14.57 16.11 -0.76
C LYS A 128 14.25 15.50 -2.13
N GLN A 129 14.07 14.21 -2.19
CA GLN A 129 13.72 13.50 -3.41
C GLN A 129 12.36 13.97 -3.92
N GLN A 130 12.31 14.36 -5.18
CA GLN A 130 11.08 14.69 -5.88
C GLN A 130 10.82 13.63 -6.95
N PHE A 131 9.66 12.98 -6.90
CA PHE A 131 9.27 11.96 -7.89
C PHE A 131 8.81 12.58 -9.22
N GLY A 132 8.45 13.85 -9.21
CA GLY A 132 8.07 14.60 -10.39
C GLY A 132 8.57 16.04 -10.26
N PRO A 133 9.88 16.31 -10.41
CA PRO A 133 10.40 17.66 -10.29
C PRO A 133 9.77 18.59 -11.32
N GLY A 134 9.25 19.75 -10.86
CA GLY A 134 8.68 20.75 -11.73
C GLY A 134 7.26 20.47 -12.24
N VAL A 135 6.57 19.43 -11.72
CA VAL A 135 5.19 19.09 -12.17
C VAL A 135 4.21 20.24 -12.00
N GLU A 136 4.42 21.10 -11.01
CA GLU A 136 3.59 22.30 -10.76
C GLU A 136 3.68 23.36 -11.87
N LYS A 137 4.67 23.26 -12.75
CA LYS A 137 4.90 24.17 -13.88
C LYS A 137 4.52 23.57 -15.23
N LEU A 138 4.03 22.32 -15.24
CA LEU A 138 3.69 21.65 -16.48
C LEU A 138 2.48 22.30 -17.15
N THR A 139 2.55 22.37 -18.46
CA THR A 139 1.48 22.79 -19.35
C THR A 139 1.25 21.68 -20.40
N LEU A 140 0.20 21.79 -21.18
CA LEU A 140 -0.04 20.84 -22.29
C LEU A 140 1.07 20.80 -23.36
N LYS A 141 1.99 21.79 -23.34
CA LYS A 141 3.11 21.90 -24.28
C LYS A 141 4.47 21.62 -23.64
N SER A 142 4.51 21.35 -22.35
CA SER A 142 5.75 21.05 -21.64
C SER A 142 6.25 19.66 -22.03
N GLU A 143 7.56 19.50 -22.07
CA GLU A 143 8.19 18.18 -22.12
C GLU A 143 7.96 17.43 -20.81
N SER A 144 8.06 16.09 -20.84
CA SER A 144 7.98 15.27 -19.64
C SER A 144 9.14 15.60 -18.70
N PRO A 145 8.91 15.71 -17.37
CA PRO A 145 9.98 15.90 -16.40
C PRO A 145 11.04 14.78 -16.43
N LEU A 146 10.67 13.62 -16.90
CA LEU A 146 11.56 12.48 -17.08
C LEU A 146 11.57 12.11 -18.55
N LEU A 147 12.71 12.28 -19.20
CA LEU A 147 12.90 11.99 -20.63
C LEU A 147 13.65 10.67 -20.82
N ALA A 148 13.26 9.94 -21.86
CA ALA A 148 14.06 8.84 -22.33
C ALA A 148 15.38 9.34 -22.93
N ASN A 149 16.42 8.52 -22.83
CA ASN A 149 17.69 8.78 -23.50
C ASN A 149 17.54 8.59 -25.05
N ALA A 150 18.63 8.83 -25.78
CA ALA A 150 18.65 8.71 -27.24
C ALA A 150 18.25 7.32 -27.77
N ASN A 151 18.34 6.28 -26.95
CA ASN A 151 17.94 4.92 -27.30
C ASN A 151 16.49 4.59 -26.87
N GLY A 152 15.73 5.58 -26.40
CA GLY A 152 14.35 5.40 -25.96
C GLY A 152 14.21 4.71 -24.60
N THR A 153 15.27 4.61 -23.80
CA THR A 153 15.24 4.00 -22.47
C THR A 153 15.20 5.08 -21.38
N TYR A 154 14.39 4.84 -20.35
CA TYR A 154 14.33 5.70 -19.18
C TYR A 154 15.39 5.30 -18.15
N PRO A 155 15.80 6.23 -17.26
CA PRO A 155 16.64 5.89 -16.11
C PRO A 155 16.01 4.78 -15.28
N ILE A 156 16.83 3.84 -14.84
CA ILE A 156 16.41 2.75 -13.95
C ILE A 156 17.13 2.91 -12.61
N PRO A 157 16.53 2.46 -11.51
CA PRO A 157 17.20 2.41 -10.23
C PRO A 157 18.44 1.53 -10.26
N GLU A 158 19.48 1.94 -9.55
CA GLU A 158 20.73 1.19 -9.39
C GLU A 158 21.00 0.96 -7.89
N PRO A 159 20.31 -0.04 -7.26
CA PRO A 159 20.42 -0.28 -5.82
C PRO A 159 21.87 -0.48 -5.38
N GLY A 160 22.26 0.21 -4.31
CA GLY A 160 23.62 0.19 -3.78
C GLY A 160 24.64 1.10 -4.49
N ARG A 161 24.38 1.50 -5.74
CA ARG A 161 25.24 2.46 -6.47
C ARG A 161 24.79 3.89 -6.23
N LYS A 162 23.53 4.18 -6.38
CA LYS A 162 22.94 5.48 -6.04
C LYS A 162 22.21 5.35 -4.71
N LYS A 163 22.65 6.09 -3.70
CA LYS A 163 22.16 5.91 -2.32
C LYS A 163 21.24 7.03 -1.83
N GLY A 164 21.31 8.20 -2.44
CA GLY A 164 20.53 9.37 -2.01
C GLY A 164 19.35 9.72 -2.92
N GLN A 165 19.21 9.01 -4.02
CA GLN A 165 18.17 9.22 -5.03
C GLN A 165 17.90 7.93 -5.79
N GLU A 166 16.72 7.82 -6.39
CA GLU A 166 16.34 6.60 -7.09
C GLU A 166 17.03 6.41 -8.44
N TYR A 167 17.27 7.50 -9.19
CA TYR A 167 17.95 7.51 -10.50
C TYR A 167 18.53 8.87 -10.86
#